data_d8ac38a8ddacbafa5917369b19cebaa3
#
_entry.id   d8ac38a8ddacbafa5917369b19cebaa3
#
_cell.length_a   1.000
_cell.length_b   1.000
_cell.length_c   1.000
_cell.angle_alpha   90.00
_cell.angle_beta   90.00
_cell.angle_gamma   90.00
#
_symmetry.space_group_name_H-M   'P 1'
#
loop_
_entity.id
_entity.type
_entity.pdbx_description
1 polymer ?
#
loop_
_entity_poly.entity_id
_entity_poly.type
_entity_poly.pdbx_seq_one_letter_code
_entity_poly.pdbx_strand_id
1 'polypeptide(L)'
;MKILAVRIGEKYGPEYETYLEKKLPDHEFVWVREPYDDGVVLQWNKMWGMQLDIDEPICVMDIDVLLVNDYERVFNYPIERGQFLAMPGWWRDTEKNGYVINGGFFKYYPRDCKYIFEKFMNDPHYWQHYYINNGTTKGPVNGEQYFVEDSVKEKLELVTLPEAWF
;
A
#
# COMPACT_ATOMS: atom_id res chain seq x y z
N MET A 1 13.47 -8.47 -4.84
CA MET A 1 12.22 -7.76 -5.19
C MET A 1 12.30 -6.35 -4.64
N LYS A 2 11.66 -5.36 -5.30
CA LYS A 2 11.58 -4.00 -4.76
C LYS A 2 10.47 -3.86 -3.74
N ILE A 3 10.74 -3.13 -2.67
CA ILE A 3 9.77 -2.76 -1.63
C ILE A 3 9.71 -1.23 -1.56
N LEU A 4 8.55 -0.66 -1.83
CA LEU A 4 8.30 0.76 -1.64
C LEU A 4 7.76 1.00 -0.23
N ALA A 5 8.32 1.97 0.47
CA ALA A 5 7.85 2.41 1.77
C ALA A 5 7.91 3.93 1.88
N VAL A 6 6.95 4.51 2.59
CA VAL A 6 6.79 5.95 2.74
C VAL A 6 7.26 6.36 4.13
N ARG A 7 8.28 7.23 4.20
CA ARG A 7 8.74 7.86 5.42
C ARG A 7 8.78 9.38 5.23
N ILE A 8 7.66 10.03 5.41
CA ILE A 8 7.49 11.48 5.27
C ILE A 8 7.17 12.08 6.63
N GLY A 9 7.77 13.21 6.94
CA GLY A 9 7.61 13.92 8.21
C GLY A 9 8.52 13.38 9.31
N GLU A 10 8.25 13.79 10.56
CA GLU A 10 9.13 13.58 11.71
C GLU A 10 8.66 12.46 12.67
N LYS A 11 7.49 11.87 12.40
CA LYS A 11 6.91 10.85 13.28
C LYS A 11 7.79 9.61 13.40
N TYR A 12 8.44 9.21 12.29
CA TYR A 12 9.31 8.04 12.22
C TYR A 12 10.71 8.44 11.77
N GLY A 13 11.72 8.08 12.56
CA GLY A 13 13.11 8.37 12.27
C GLY A 13 13.77 7.36 11.31
N PRO A 14 15.03 7.57 10.95
CA PRO A 14 15.79 6.69 10.05
C PRO A 14 16.02 5.28 10.63
N GLU A 15 15.83 5.08 11.93
CA GLU A 15 15.94 3.78 12.58
C GLU A 15 14.91 2.76 12.05
N TYR A 16 13.76 3.23 11.60
CA TYR A 16 12.76 2.37 10.95
C TYR A 16 13.25 1.82 9.62
N GLU A 17 13.90 2.65 8.81
CA GLU A 17 14.55 2.22 7.56
C GLU A 17 15.63 1.18 7.85
N THR A 18 16.53 1.50 8.78
CA THR A 18 17.62 0.59 9.18
C THR A 18 17.09 -0.76 9.68
N TYR A 19 16.01 -0.76 10.46
CA TYR A 19 15.38 -1.98 10.93
C TYR A 19 14.88 -2.84 9.78
N LEU A 20 14.12 -2.25 8.85
CA LEU A 20 13.53 -2.97 7.72
C LEU A 20 14.60 -3.48 6.75
N GLU A 21 15.59 -2.68 6.41
CA GLU A 21 16.70 -3.10 5.53
C GLU A 21 17.51 -4.24 6.14
N LYS A 22 17.71 -4.21 7.47
CA LYS A 22 18.39 -5.30 8.19
C LYS A 22 17.56 -6.59 8.22
N LYS A 23 16.24 -6.48 8.32
CA LYS A 23 15.31 -7.63 8.35
C LYS A 23 15.05 -8.23 6.97
N LEU A 24 15.16 -7.44 5.92
CA LEU A 24 14.86 -7.79 4.54
C LEU A 24 16.05 -7.54 3.61
N PRO A 25 17.24 -8.14 3.89
CA PRO A 25 18.49 -7.82 3.19
C PRO A 25 18.48 -8.23 1.71
N ASP A 26 17.62 -9.16 1.34
CA ASP A 26 17.50 -9.66 -0.05
C ASP A 26 16.53 -8.82 -0.91
N HIS A 27 16.00 -7.73 -0.34
CA HIS A 27 15.07 -6.83 -1.01
C HIS A 27 15.69 -5.45 -1.19
N GLU A 28 15.32 -4.77 -2.27
CA GLU A 28 15.72 -3.40 -2.58
C GLU A 28 14.63 -2.43 -2.16
N PHE A 29 14.93 -1.53 -1.22
CA PHE A 29 13.98 -0.52 -0.77
C PHE A 29 13.95 0.70 -1.69
N VAL A 30 12.75 1.15 -2.02
CA VAL A 30 12.44 2.43 -2.66
C VAL A 30 11.79 3.31 -1.60
N TRP A 31 12.60 4.17 -0.97
CA TRP A 31 12.13 5.07 0.07
C TRP A 31 11.51 6.35 -0.51
N VAL A 32 10.25 6.60 -0.20
CA VAL A 32 9.58 7.86 -0.49
C VAL A 32 9.69 8.75 0.75
N ARG A 33 10.63 9.70 0.73
CA ARG A 33 10.93 10.58 1.87
C ARG A 33 10.30 11.96 1.76
N GLU A 34 9.82 12.30 0.59
CA GLU A 34 9.12 13.56 0.31
C GLU A 34 7.88 13.27 -0.54
N PRO A 35 6.82 14.09 -0.44
CA PRO A 35 5.69 13.97 -1.34
C PRO A 35 6.13 14.08 -2.81
N TYR A 36 5.66 13.16 -3.66
CA TYR A 36 5.99 13.19 -5.08
C TYR A 36 5.21 14.26 -5.86
N ASP A 37 4.17 14.81 -5.24
CA ASP A 37 3.40 15.92 -5.77
C ASP A 37 2.92 16.82 -4.62
N ASP A 38 2.74 18.10 -4.89
CA ASP A 38 2.28 19.06 -3.89
C ASP A 38 0.85 18.72 -3.42
N GLY A 39 0.68 18.66 -2.10
CA GLY A 39 -0.60 18.33 -1.48
C GLY A 39 -0.94 16.84 -1.40
N VAL A 40 -0.07 15.93 -1.85
CA VAL A 40 -0.26 14.48 -1.63
C VAL A 40 0.19 14.14 -0.21
N VAL A 41 -0.77 13.68 0.62
CA VAL A 41 -0.59 13.52 2.06
C VAL A 41 -0.08 12.12 2.42
N LEU A 42 1.01 12.05 3.18
CA LEU A 42 1.57 10.85 3.84
C LEU A 42 1.35 9.53 3.08
N GLN A 43 0.47 8.65 3.55
CA GLN A 43 0.23 7.32 2.99
C GLN A 43 -0.25 7.34 1.53
N TRP A 44 -0.85 8.42 1.07
CA TRP A 44 -1.24 8.57 -0.33
C TRP A 44 -0.04 8.57 -1.28
N ASN A 45 1.15 8.82 -0.77
CA ASN A 45 2.40 8.70 -1.52
C ASN A 45 2.76 7.24 -1.88
N LYS A 46 2.10 6.24 -1.33
CA LYS A 46 2.21 4.83 -1.77
C LYS A 46 1.78 4.65 -3.23
N MET A 47 0.91 5.51 -3.75
CA MET A 47 0.50 5.50 -5.16
C MET A 47 1.69 5.60 -6.12
N TRP A 48 2.81 6.19 -5.68
CA TRP A 48 4.03 6.30 -6.48
C TRP A 48 4.50 4.96 -7.05
N GLY A 49 4.33 3.87 -6.31
CA GLY A 49 4.70 2.53 -6.77
C GLY A 49 3.96 2.08 -8.03
N MET A 50 2.74 2.57 -8.24
CA MET A 50 1.87 2.15 -9.34
C MET A 50 2.26 2.75 -10.69
N GLN A 51 3.11 3.77 -10.70
CA GLN A 51 3.60 4.40 -11.94
C GLN A 51 4.99 3.92 -12.35
N LEU A 52 5.67 3.10 -11.55
CA LEU A 52 6.99 2.58 -11.86
C LEU A 52 6.94 1.71 -13.12
N ASP A 53 7.87 1.95 -14.04
CA ASP A 53 7.97 1.14 -15.27
C ASP A 53 8.79 -0.12 -15.00
N ILE A 54 8.23 -1.01 -14.19
CA ILE A 54 8.83 -2.28 -13.77
C ILE A 54 7.90 -3.42 -14.19
N ASP A 55 8.45 -4.46 -14.80
CA ASP A 55 7.71 -5.64 -15.26
C ASP A 55 7.79 -6.82 -14.28
N GLU A 56 8.16 -6.55 -13.06
CA GLU A 56 8.19 -7.49 -11.94
C GLU A 56 7.25 -7.01 -10.85
N PRO A 57 6.74 -7.91 -10.00
CA PRO A 57 5.93 -7.48 -8.87
C PRO A 57 6.78 -6.71 -7.86
N ILE A 58 6.18 -5.69 -7.28
CA ILE A 58 6.74 -4.96 -6.14
C ILE A 58 5.86 -5.13 -4.92
N CYS A 59 6.44 -4.95 -3.74
CA CYS A 59 5.69 -4.77 -2.51
C CYS A 59 5.63 -3.29 -2.12
N VAL A 60 4.56 -2.91 -1.45
CA VAL A 60 4.41 -1.63 -0.77
C VAL A 60 4.01 -1.94 0.67
N MET A 61 4.71 -1.35 1.64
CA MET A 61 4.43 -1.64 3.04
C MET A 61 4.53 -0.40 3.93
N ASP A 62 3.82 -0.45 5.05
CA ASP A 62 4.01 0.52 6.13
C ASP A 62 5.36 0.30 6.81
N ILE A 63 5.92 1.36 7.40
CA ILE A 63 7.22 1.31 8.06
C ILE A 63 7.14 0.97 9.55
N ASP A 64 5.98 1.14 10.16
CA ASP A 64 5.73 0.88 11.58
C ASP A 64 5.23 -0.56 11.83
N VAL A 65 5.79 -1.51 11.10
CA VAL A 65 5.47 -2.93 11.19
C VAL A 65 6.54 -3.68 11.97
N LEU A 66 6.12 -4.68 12.72
CA LEU A 66 7.00 -5.63 13.38
C LEU A 66 7.03 -6.94 12.60
N LEU A 67 8.20 -7.27 12.05
CA LEU A 67 8.41 -8.53 11.33
C LEU A 67 8.75 -9.64 12.35
N VAL A 68 7.80 -10.57 12.52
CA VAL A 68 7.90 -11.71 13.43
C VAL A 68 8.16 -13.01 12.66
N ASN A 69 8.00 -14.16 13.31
CA ASN A 69 8.30 -15.47 12.71
C ASN A 69 7.64 -15.67 11.34
N ASP A 70 8.39 -16.26 10.42
CA ASP A 70 7.94 -16.62 9.06
C ASP A 70 7.43 -15.45 8.20
N TYR A 71 7.83 -14.22 8.50
CA TYR A 71 7.38 -13.04 7.75
C TYR A 71 7.74 -13.10 6.24
N GLU A 72 8.78 -13.83 5.87
CA GLU A 72 9.19 -14.01 4.46
C GLU A 72 8.06 -14.61 3.59
N ARG A 73 7.18 -15.41 4.16
CA ARG A 73 6.03 -15.98 3.45
C ARG A 73 5.09 -14.92 2.89
N VAL A 74 5.00 -13.75 3.53
CA VAL A 74 4.19 -12.61 3.07
C VAL A 74 4.76 -12.04 1.77
N PHE A 75 6.07 -11.82 1.73
CA PHE A 75 6.75 -11.30 0.55
C PHE A 75 6.81 -12.33 -0.59
N ASN A 76 6.94 -13.60 -0.25
CA ASN A 76 7.02 -14.71 -1.20
C ASN A 76 5.66 -15.22 -1.69
N TYR A 77 4.54 -14.70 -1.16
CA TYR A 77 3.21 -15.11 -1.63
C TYR A 77 3.09 -14.87 -3.14
N PRO A 78 2.73 -15.90 -3.92
CA PRO A 78 2.69 -15.79 -5.37
C PRO A 78 1.54 -14.90 -5.83
N ILE A 79 1.79 -14.10 -6.87
CA ILE A 79 0.76 -13.38 -7.63
C ILE A 79 1.02 -13.50 -9.12
N GLU A 80 -0.05 -13.42 -9.90
CA GLU A 80 -0.01 -13.38 -11.36
C GLU A 80 -0.37 -11.98 -11.89
N ARG A 81 -0.09 -11.74 -13.18
CA ARG A 81 -0.52 -10.52 -13.86
C ARG A 81 -2.04 -10.38 -13.75
N GLY A 82 -2.50 -9.17 -13.51
CA GLY A 82 -3.92 -8.90 -13.27
C GLY A 82 -4.40 -9.11 -11.83
N GLN A 83 -3.54 -9.60 -10.92
CA GLN A 83 -3.84 -9.74 -9.50
C GLN A 83 -3.24 -8.61 -8.67
N PHE A 84 -3.94 -8.25 -7.62
CA PHE A 84 -3.50 -7.31 -6.59
C PHE A 84 -3.64 -7.97 -5.22
N LEU A 85 -2.51 -8.22 -4.57
CA LEU A 85 -2.48 -8.84 -3.25
C LEU A 85 -2.43 -7.77 -2.17
N ALA A 86 -3.26 -7.93 -1.14
CA ALA A 86 -3.28 -7.04 0.01
C ALA A 86 -3.35 -7.81 1.33
N MET A 87 -2.96 -7.13 2.41
CA MET A 87 -3.21 -7.59 3.77
C MET A 87 -4.71 -7.54 4.06
N PRO A 88 -5.31 -8.56 4.68
CA PRO A 88 -6.72 -8.52 5.08
C PRO A 88 -6.92 -7.56 6.25
N GLY A 89 -8.07 -6.89 6.28
CA GLY A 89 -8.50 -6.07 7.41
C GLY A 89 -9.30 -6.88 8.43
N TRP A 90 -8.71 -7.95 8.99
CA TRP A 90 -9.38 -8.96 9.82
C TRP A 90 -10.11 -8.42 11.07
N TRP A 91 -9.73 -7.23 11.57
CA TRP A 91 -10.38 -6.60 12.71
C TRP A 91 -11.59 -5.74 12.33
N ARG A 92 -11.93 -5.64 11.06
CA ARG A 92 -13.01 -4.81 10.57
C ARG A 92 -14.28 -5.59 10.39
N ASP A 93 -15.37 -4.93 10.67
CA ASP A 93 -16.70 -5.42 10.29
C ASP A 93 -16.90 -5.18 8.78
N THR A 94 -16.51 -6.18 7.98
CA THR A 94 -16.61 -6.12 6.52
C THR A 94 -18.06 -6.09 6.03
N GLU A 95 -19.01 -6.60 6.83
CA GLU A 95 -20.43 -6.56 6.50
C GLU A 95 -20.97 -5.12 6.53
N LYS A 96 -20.48 -4.31 7.48
CA LYS A 96 -20.88 -2.91 7.57
C LYS A 96 -20.19 -2.01 6.55
N ASN A 97 -18.93 -2.28 6.23
CA ASN A 97 -18.08 -1.34 5.49
C ASN A 97 -17.90 -1.73 4.03
N GLY A 98 -18.06 -3.01 3.70
CA GLY A 98 -17.80 -3.52 2.35
C GLY A 98 -16.32 -3.55 1.93
N TYR A 99 -15.41 -3.05 2.76
CA TYR A 99 -13.96 -3.03 2.52
C TYR A 99 -13.28 -4.16 3.29
N VAL A 100 -12.41 -4.89 2.61
CA VAL A 100 -11.80 -6.12 3.14
C VAL A 100 -10.29 -6.02 3.35
N ILE A 101 -9.60 -4.99 2.82
CA ILE A 101 -8.15 -4.87 2.90
C ILE A 101 -7.68 -3.88 3.97
N ASN A 102 -6.42 -4.04 4.35
CA ASN A 102 -5.63 -3.08 5.11
C ASN A 102 -4.49 -2.54 4.24
N GLY A 103 -4.21 -1.24 4.36
CA GLY A 103 -3.17 -0.55 3.61
C GLY A 103 -1.74 -0.83 4.05
N GLY A 104 -1.53 -1.66 5.07
CA GLY A 104 -0.19 -1.94 5.61
C GLY A 104 0.71 -2.77 4.71
N PHE A 105 0.13 -3.50 3.76
CA PHE A 105 0.89 -4.28 2.78
C PHE A 105 0.11 -4.49 1.49
N PHE A 106 0.79 -4.22 0.35
CA PHE A 106 0.33 -4.56 -0.99
C PHE A 106 1.44 -5.26 -1.77
N LYS A 107 1.05 -6.12 -2.72
CA LYS A 107 1.94 -6.67 -3.74
C LYS A 107 1.21 -6.69 -5.08
N TYR A 108 1.84 -6.15 -6.11
CA TYR A 108 1.24 -6.01 -7.43
C TYR A 108 2.30 -5.80 -8.52
N TYR A 109 1.89 -5.98 -9.77
CA TYR A 109 2.67 -5.55 -10.93
C TYR A 109 2.38 -4.07 -11.22
N PRO A 110 3.37 -3.16 -11.17
CA PRO A 110 3.12 -1.73 -11.36
C PRO A 110 2.40 -1.40 -12.66
N ARG A 111 2.78 -2.03 -13.77
CA ARG A 111 2.14 -1.80 -15.07
C ARG A 111 0.65 -2.11 -15.07
N ASP A 112 0.19 -3.09 -14.30
CA ASP A 112 -1.23 -3.43 -14.20
C ASP A 112 -2.01 -2.39 -13.37
N CYS A 113 -1.33 -1.66 -12.49
CA CYS A 113 -1.90 -0.65 -11.60
C CYS A 113 -1.77 0.79 -12.09
N LYS A 114 -1.14 1.02 -13.24
CA LYS A 114 -0.90 2.37 -13.77
C LYS A 114 -2.17 3.21 -13.89
N TYR A 115 -3.30 2.59 -14.26
CA TYR A 115 -4.59 3.27 -14.36
C TYR A 115 -5.06 3.84 -13.00
N ILE A 116 -4.70 3.20 -11.88
CA ILE A 116 -5.03 3.66 -10.52
C ILE A 116 -4.25 4.94 -10.22
N PHE A 117 -2.94 4.95 -10.54
CA PHE A 117 -2.12 6.14 -10.41
C PHE A 117 -2.62 7.30 -11.27
N GLU A 118 -2.93 7.04 -12.54
CA GLU A 118 -3.47 8.05 -13.47
C GLU A 118 -4.81 8.60 -12.98
N LYS A 119 -5.71 7.74 -12.51
CA LYS A 119 -6.97 8.14 -11.88
C LYS A 119 -6.75 9.05 -10.68
N PHE A 120 -5.82 8.69 -9.79
CA PHE A 120 -5.49 9.49 -8.62
C PHE A 120 -4.92 10.86 -9.02
N MET A 121 -3.96 10.89 -9.95
CA MET A 121 -3.28 12.11 -10.40
C MET A 121 -4.16 13.03 -11.24
N ASN A 122 -5.31 12.55 -11.73
CA ASN A 122 -6.28 13.41 -12.41
C ASN A 122 -6.86 14.48 -11.47
N ASP A 123 -7.09 14.14 -10.19
CA ASP A 123 -7.46 15.10 -9.15
C ASP A 123 -7.12 14.54 -7.75
N PRO A 124 -5.85 14.64 -7.29
CA PRO A 124 -5.43 14.10 -6.00
C PRO A 124 -6.17 14.73 -4.82
N HIS A 125 -6.49 16.01 -4.88
CA HIS A 125 -7.21 16.71 -3.81
C HIS A 125 -8.63 16.17 -3.65
N TYR A 126 -9.34 15.98 -4.77
CA TYR A 126 -10.69 15.42 -4.75
C TYR A 126 -10.70 14.02 -4.11
N TRP A 127 -9.82 13.12 -4.55
CA TRP A 127 -9.80 11.75 -4.05
C TRP A 127 -9.43 11.66 -2.56
N GLN A 128 -8.43 12.39 -2.13
CA GLN A 128 -8.05 12.47 -0.72
C GLN A 128 -9.20 13.00 0.13
N HIS A 129 -9.81 14.11 -0.29
CA HIS A 129 -10.92 14.71 0.43
C HIS A 129 -12.13 13.77 0.51
N TYR A 130 -12.49 13.14 -0.59
CA TYR A 130 -13.61 12.19 -0.65
C TYR A 130 -13.43 11.04 0.34
N TYR A 131 -12.31 10.32 0.28
CA TYR A 131 -12.08 9.14 1.11
C TYR A 131 -11.75 9.47 2.57
N ILE A 132 -11.11 10.57 2.87
CA ILE A 132 -10.89 11.05 4.24
C ILE A 132 -12.24 11.34 4.93
N ASN A 133 -13.18 11.94 4.24
CA ASN A 133 -14.49 12.31 4.81
C ASN A 133 -15.50 11.15 4.82
N ASN A 134 -15.48 10.27 3.84
CA ASN A 134 -16.44 9.18 3.68
C ASN A 134 -15.89 7.81 4.09
N GLY A 135 -14.64 7.73 4.51
CA GLY A 135 -14.04 6.51 5.03
C GLY A 135 -14.58 6.14 6.42
N THR A 136 -14.36 4.89 6.81
CA THR A 136 -14.77 4.36 8.11
C THR A 136 -13.96 4.90 9.29
N THR A 137 -12.73 5.36 9.00
CA THR A 137 -11.82 5.96 9.97
C THR A 137 -11.53 7.40 9.55
N LYS A 138 -11.94 8.36 10.37
CA LYS A 138 -11.72 9.77 10.08
C LYS A 138 -10.31 10.20 10.49
N GLY A 139 -9.70 11.03 9.66
CA GLY A 139 -8.39 11.61 9.93
C GLY A 139 -7.65 11.96 8.62
N PRO A 140 -6.73 12.91 8.64
CA PRO A 140 -6.10 13.46 7.42
C PRO A 140 -5.24 12.46 6.66
N VAL A 141 -4.88 11.36 7.31
CA VAL A 141 -4.00 10.33 6.74
C VAL A 141 -4.75 9.07 6.30
N ASN A 142 -6.05 8.99 6.59
CA ASN A 142 -6.86 7.81 6.30
C ASN A 142 -7.53 7.92 4.92
N GLY A 143 -8.03 6.80 4.42
CA GLY A 143 -8.81 6.74 3.19
C GLY A 143 -8.07 6.17 1.99
N GLU A 144 -6.75 6.19 1.95
CA GLU A 144 -5.93 5.69 0.85
C GLU A 144 -6.27 4.23 0.52
N GLN A 145 -6.37 3.37 1.51
CA GLN A 145 -6.69 1.95 1.31
C GLN A 145 -8.08 1.72 0.70
N TYR A 146 -9.04 2.58 0.98
CA TYR A 146 -10.38 2.50 0.37
C TYR A 146 -10.37 2.90 -1.10
N PHE A 147 -9.64 3.96 -1.43
CA PHE A 147 -9.41 4.35 -2.81
C PHE A 147 -8.73 3.24 -3.60
N VAL A 148 -7.70 2.61 -3.02
CA VAL A 148 -6.99 1.49 -3.63
C VAL A 148 -7.94 0.32 -3.86
N GLU A 149 -8.69 -0.11 -2.84
CA GLU A 149 -9.60 -1.26 -2.95
C GLU A 149 -10.68 -1.03 -4.02
N ASP A 150 -11.33 0.14 -4.02
CA ASP A 150 -12.33 0.47 -5.03
C ASP A 150 -11.73 0.46 -6.44
N SER A 151 -10.54 1.04 -6.59
CA SER A 151 -9.87 1.13 -7.89
C SER A 151 -9.35 -0.21 -8.38
N VAL A 152 -8.83 -1.05 -7.50
CA VAL A 152 -8.41 -2.43 -7.82
C VAL A 152 -9.59 -3.23 -8.35
N LYS A 153 -10.73 -3.18 -7.69
CA LYS A 153 -11.96 -3.92 -8.08
C LYS A 153 -12.52 -3.53 -9.45
N GLU A 154 -12.11 -2.38 -10.00
CA GLU A 154 -12.55 -1.96 -11.34
C GLU A 154 -11.99 -2.85 -12.46
N LYS A 155 -10.74 -3.34 -12.33
CA LYS A 155 -10.03 -4.03 -13.42
C LYS A 155 -9.17 -5.21 -13.00
N LEU A 156 -8.87 -5.37 -11.71
CA LEU A 156 -7.96 -6.39 -11.21
C LEU A 156 -8.69 -7.37 -10.28
N GLU A 157 -8.11 -8.55 -10.15
CA GLU A 157 -8.52 -9.52 -9.14
C GLU A 157 -7.88 -9.16 -7.80
N LEU A 158 -8.70 -8.84 -6.81
CA LEU A 158 -8.24 -8.61 -5.44
C LEU A 158 -8.03 -9.94 -4.72
N VAL A 159 -6.79 -10.17 -4.29
CA VAL A 159 -6.39 -11.34 -3.50
C VAL A 159 -5.98 -10.87 -2.12
N THR A 160 -6.36 -11.57 -1.07
CA THR A 160 -5.90 -11.26 0.30
C THR A 160 -5.00 -12.35 0.84
N LEU A 161 -4.01 -11.93 1.64
CA LEU A 161 -3.22 -12.87 2.43
C LEU A 161 -4.12 -13.61 3.44
N PRO A 162 -3.76 -14.86 3.83
CA PRO A 162 -4.52 -15.60 4.84
C PRO A 162 -4.60 -14.83 6.17
N GLU A 163 -5.78 -14.63 6.72
CA GLU A 163 -5.98 -13.93 8.01
C GLU A 163 -5.22 -14.57 9.15
N ALA A 164 -5.08 -15.90 9.14
CA ALA A 164 -4.36 -16.65 10.16
C ALA A 164 -2.85 -16.34 10.26
N TRP A 165 -2.36 -15.47 9.36
CA TRP A 165 -0.95 -15.05 9.38
C TRP A 165 -0.68 -13.79 10.22
N PHE A 166 -1.73 -13.15 10.73
CA PHE A 166 -1.68 -11.86 11.44
C PHE A 166 -2.28 -11.91 12.85
#